data_b4b44ef6958c753c64b65b65f0c98f94
#
_entry.id   b4b44ef6958c753c64b65b65f0c98f94
#
_cell.length_a   1.000
_cell.length_b   1.000
_cell.length_c   1.000
_cell.angle_alpha   90.00
_cell.angle_beta   90.00
_cell.angle_gamma   90.00
#
_symmetry.space_group_name_H-M   'P 1'
#
loop_
_entity.id
_entity.type
_entity.pdbx_description
1 polymer ?
#
loop_
_entity_poly.entity_id
_entity_poly.type
_entity_poly.pdbx_seq_one_letter_code
_entity_poly.pdbx_strand_id
1 'polypeptide(L)'
;TNTNKAVEFLIPDAITNDIGIFGTSNYAWKDQALQGGLRIDTRHITTQAHLPIADIHHIGALDKNYTSVNASLGYKTNVSDHIIVRVNLASGFRVPNLAELTSNGIHEGTNRFEVGNPDLKNEQNLQADLDLSFQSEHVEFYINSFYNSIKNYIFVSPTGAQLEATDVYNYNQKDAFLYGGEIGFHLHPHPLDWFHLESSFESVTGKEKNGGYIPLIPANIIKNNVRIEFKNNHWLKNGYASFTLNQTLKQNKPSPFETISPAYTLMNFGLGGDVSLNKTKFKVAVAATNVFNTTYMPHTSFLKTLDIPEMGRNIVMSVNFRI
;
A
#
# COMPACT_ATOMS: atom_id res chain seq x y z
N THR A 1 0.45 6.75 -24.80
CA THR A 1 -0.94 6.85 -25.32
C THR A 1 -1.82 5.85 -24.59
N ASN A 2 -3.00 6.30 -24.20
CA ASN A 2 -4.11 5.46 -23.77
C ASN A 2 -5.14 5.46 -24.90
N THR A 3 -5.60 4.27 -25.31
CA THR A 3 -6.66 4.14 -26.32
C THR A 3 -7.74 3.24 -25.72
N ASN A 4 -8.94 3.78 -25.57
CA ASN A 4 -10.08 3.06 -25.07
C ASN A 4 -10.71 2.25 -26.22
N LYS A 5 -11.00 0.96 -25.98
CA LYS A 5 -11.64 0.05 -26.93
C LYS A 5 -12.98 -0.48 -26.39
N ALA A 6 -13.43 -0.01 -25.23
CA ALA A 6 -14.71 -0.38 -24.66
C ALA A 6 -15.88 0.25 -25.45
N VAL A 7 -17.07 -0.32 -25.32
CA VAL A 7 -18.29 0.26 -25.87
C VAL A 7 -18.72 1.48 -25.05
N GLU A 8 -18.54 1.40 -23.74
CA GLU A 8 -18.77 2.50 -22.79
C GLU A 8 -17.45 3.09 -22.31
N PHE A 9 -17.37 4.40 -22.29
CA PHE A 9 -16.14 5.14 -21.99
C PHE A 9 -16.23 5.78 -20.60
N LEU A 10 -15.51 5.25 -19.65
CA LEU A 10 -15.30 5.94 -18.37
C LEU A 10 -14.26 7.08 -18.51
N ILE A 11 -13.25 6.88 -19.36
CA ILE A 11 -12.16 7.83 -19.63
C ILE A 11 -11.90 7.94 -21.13
N PRO A 12 -11.54 9.13 -21.66
CA PRO A 12 -11.29 9.31 -23.09
C PRO A 12 -9.92 8.79 -23.53
N ASP A 13 -9.72 8.75 -24.84
CA ASP A 13 -8.39 8.57 -25.42
C ASP A 13 -7.47 9.72 -25.00
N ALA A 14 -6.23 9.38 -24.68
CA ALA A 14 -5.27 10.34 -24.14
C ALA A 14 -3.84 10.13 -24.65
N ILE A 15 -3.12 11.24 -24.75
CA ILE A 15 -1.68 11.27 -24.95
C ILE A 15 -1.06 11.91 -23.71
N THR A 16 -0.10 11.22 -23.10
CA THR A 16 0.67 11.74 -21.97
C THR A 16 2.14 11.75 -22.33
N ASN A 17 2.79 12.89 -22.16
CA ASN A 17 4.22 13.08 -22.35
C ASN A 17 4.85 13.50 -21.03
N ASP A 18 5.89 12.78 -20.62
CA ASP A 18 6.65 13.03 -19.39
C ASP A 18 8.09 13.36 -19.71
N ILE A 19 8.61 14.41 -19.08
CA ILE A 19 10.03 14.76 -19.11
C ILE A 19 10.47 15.02 -17.67
N GLY A 20 11.58 14.38 -17.26
CA GLY A 20 12.13 14.56 -15.92
C GLY A 20 13.65 14.57 -15.93
N ILE A 21 14.23 15.45 -15.11
CA ILE A 21 15.68 15.54 -14.88
C ILE A 21 15.89 15.37 -13.38
N PHE A 22 16.86 14.54 -13.01
CA PHE A 22 17.21 14.32 -11.62
C PHE A 22 18.71 14.14 -11.41
N GLY A 23 19.14 14.43 -10.18
CA GLY A 23 20.47 14.15 -9.71
C GLY A 23 20.42 13.64 -8.27
N THR A 24 21.28 12.68 -7.95
CA THR A 24 21.41 12.13 -6.60
C THR A 24 22.88 12.08 -6.21
N SER A 25 23.14 12.23 -4.91
CA SER A 25 24.47 12.11 -4.32
C SER A 25 24.40 11.31 -3.04
N ASN A 26 25.39 10.47 -2.82
CA ASN A 26 25.56 9.72 -1.57
C ASN A 26 27.01 9.91 -1.10
N TYR A 27 27.17 10.37 0.12
CA TYR A 27 28.45 10.55 0.77
C TYR A 27 28.50 9.74 2.06
N ALA A 28 29.42 8.78 2.12
CA ALA A 28 29.59 7.90 3.27
C ALA A 28 30.96 8.14 3.91
N TRP A 29 30.99 8.22 5.25
CA TRP A 29 32.21 8.37 6.03
C TRP A 29 32.07 7.62 7.35
N LYS A 30 33.07 6.78 7.66
CA LYS A 30 33.00 5.89 8.83
C LYS A 30 31.63 5.16 8.87
N ASP A 31 30.92 5.30 9.97
CA ASP A 31 29.63 4.65 10.23
C ASP A 31 28.43 5.51 9.84
N GLN A 32 28.64 6.55 9.03
CA GLN A 32 27.63 7.53 8.66
C GLN A 32 27.46 7.62 7.15
N ALA A 33 26.28 7.97 6.71
CA ALA A 33 26.00 8.28 5.31
C ALA A 33 24.99 9.43 5.20
N LEU A 34 25.26 10.35 4.29
CA LEU A 34 24.36 11.42 3.88
C LEU A 34 23.97 11.19 2.42
N GLN A 35 22.69 11.20 2.15
CA GLN A 35 22.14 11.06 0.81
C GLN A 35 21.28 12.27 0.47
N GLY A 36 21.43 12.82 -0.72
CA GLY A 36 20.62 13.92 -1.22
C GLY A 36 20.14 13.66 -2.64
N GLY A 37 18.97 14.20 -2.98
CA GLY A 37 18.41 14.11 -4.32
C GLY A 37 17.61 15.34 -4.67
N LEU A 38 17.63 15.72 -5.95
CA LEU A 38 16.80 16.76 -6.54
C LEU A 38 16.22 16.24 -7.86
N ARG A 39 14.94 16.52 -8.11
CA ARG A 39 14.25 16.12 -9.32
C ARG A 39 13.25 17.20 -9.77
N ILE A 40 13.22 17.44 -11.06
CA ILE A 40 12.25 18.32 -11.72
C ILE A 40 11.54 17.50 -12.78
N ASP A 41 10.21 17.52 -12.74
CA ASP A 41 9.36 16.79 -13.68
C ASP A 41 8.33 17.71 -14.32
N THR A 42 8.01 17.44 -15.57
CA THR A 42 6.84 18.02 -16.25
C THR A 42 6.07 16.91 -16.96
N ARG A 43 4.75 16.97 -16.84
CA ARG A 43 3.80 16.09 -17.53
C ARG A 43 2.80 16.91 -18.30
N HIS A 44 2.64 16.57 -19.57
CA HIS A 44 1.60 17.13 -20.45
C HIS A 44 0.59 16.05 -20.78
N ILE A 45 -0.69 16.32 -20.54
CA ILE A 45 -1.81 15.41 -20.79
C ILE A 45 -2.76 16.08 -21.75
N THR A 46 -3.05 15.42 -22.90
CA THR A 46 -4.06 15.85 -23.86
C THR A 46 -5.08 14.74 -24.07
N THR A 47 -6.36 15.11 -24.09
CA THR A 47 -7.47 14.22 -24.45
C THR A 47 -8.35 14.86 -25.51
N GLN A 48 -9.07 14.04 -26.27
CA GLN A 48 -10.12 14.52 -27.19
C GLN A 48 -11.48 14.45 -26.48
N ALA A 49 -12.40 15.32 -26.87
CA ALA A 49 -13.78 15.24 -26.37
C ALA A 49 -14.42 13.95 -26.86
N HIS A 50 -15.23 13.35 -25.99
CA HIS A 50 -16.01 12.15 -26.30
C HIS A 50 -17.49 12.45 -26.09
N LEU A 51 -18.33 12.04 -27.03
CA LEU A 51 -19.78 12.28 -27.12
C LEU A 51 -20.18 13.78 -27.26
N PRO A 52 -21.37 14.08 -27.79
CA PRO A 52 -21.89 15.43 -27.84
C PRO A 52 -22.12 16.04 -26.46
N ILE A 53 -22.01 17.37 -26.36
CA ILE A 53 -22.19 18.10 -25.08
C ILE A 53 -23.57 17.82 -24.41
N ALA A 54 -24.60 17.50 -25.22
CA ALA A 54 -25.92 17.17 -24.71
C ALA A 54 -26.04 15.76 -24.10
N ASP A 55 -25.02 14.91 -24.26
CA ASP A 55 -25.00 13.56 -23.68
C ASP A 55 -24.61 13.62 -22.21
N ILE A 56 -25.25 12.82 -21.37
CA ILE A 56 -24.96 12.76 -19.92
C ILE A 56 -23.56 12.20 -19.63
N HIS A 57 -23.01 11.40 -20.56
CA HIS A 57 -21.67 10.84 -20.51
C HIS A 57 -20.63 11.67 -21.26
N HIS A 58 -20.98 12.93 -21.64
CA HIS A 58 -20.04 13.81 -22.33
C HIS A 58 -18.76 14.02 -21.53
N ILE A 59 -17.62 13.74 -22.17
CA ILE A 59 -16.29 14.04 -21.63
C ILE A 59 -15.68 15.15 -22.48
N GLY A 60 -15.34 16.28 -21.85
CA GLY A 60 -14.69 17.41 -22.52
C GLY A 60 -13.24 17.09 -22.89
N ALA A 61 -12.73 17.79 -23.91
CA ALA A 61 -11.31 17.74 -24.22
C ALA A 61 -10.49 18.35 -23.07
N LEU A 62 -9.31 17.77 -22.80
CA LEU A 62 -8.39 18.23 -21.77
C LEU A 62 -7.03 18.55 -22.40
N ASP A 63 -6.44 19.66 -21.98
CA ASP A 63 -5.04 20.03 -22.25
C ASP A 63 -4.45 20.62 -20.98
N LYS A 64 -3.60 19.84 -20.28
CA LYS A 64 -3.06 20.20 -18.98
C LYS A 64 -1.56 19.94 -18.88
N ASN A 65 -0.88 20.89 -18.26
CA ASN A 65 0.53 20.79 -17.91
C ASN A 65 0.68 20.78 -16.38
N TYR A 66 1.48 19.85 -15.89
CA TYR A 66 1.85 19.73 -14.48
C TYR A 66 3.36 19.77 -14.35
N THR A 67 3.87 20.62 -13.49
CA THR A 67 5.31 20.71 -13.17
C THR A 67 5.49 20.56 -11.68
N SER A 68 6.54 19.87 -11.29
CA SER A 68 6.91 19.71 -9.87
C SER A 68 8.42 19.73 -9.69
N VAL A 69 8.83 20.15 -8.50
CA VAL A 69 10.20 20.08 -8.01
C VAL A 69 10.18 19.27 -6.72
N ASN A 70 11.03 18.26 -6.64
CA ASN A 70 11.13 17.36 -5.50
C ASN A 70 12.56 17.31 -5.01
N ALA A 71 12.73 17.20 -3.70
CA ALA A 71 14.02 17.04 -3.05
C ALA A 71 13.96 16.00 -1.96
N SER A 72 15.09 15.37 -1.68
CA SER A 72 15.24 14.46 -0.55
C SER A 72 16.57 14.67 0.15
N LEU A 73 16.57 14.46 1.47
CA LEU A 73 17.76 14.45 2.31
C LEU A 73 17.62 13.32 3.31
N GLY A 74 18.54 12.38 3.28
CA GLY A 74 18.59 11.24 4.19
C GLY A 74 19.90 11.20 4.94
N TYR A 75 19.85 10.90 6.22
CA TYR A 75 21.02 10.67 7.07
C TYR A 75 20.90 9.31 7.77
N LYS A 76 21.97 8.53 7.70
CA LYS A 76 22.12 7.25 8.41
C LYS A 76 23.35 7.31 9.30
N THR A 77 23.25 6.77 10.51
CA THR A 77 24.40 6.55 11.39
C THR A 77 24.27 5.25 12.15
N ASN A 78 25.38 4.54 12.31
CA ASN A 78 25.50 3.47 13.28
C ASN A 78 25.94 4.12 14.61
N VAL A 79 25.03 4.17 15.57
CA VAL A 79 25.30 4.74 16.91
C VAL A 79 26.18 3.78 17.71
N SER A 80 26.03 2.48 17.45
CA SER A 80 26.89 1.41 17.95
C SER A 80 26.90 0.25 16.93
N ASP A 81 27.64 -0.81 17.23
CA ASP A 81 27.64 -2.06 16.43
C ASP A 81 26.26 -2.69 16.28
N HIS A 82 25.34 -2.34 17.18
CA HIS A 82 23.98 -2.91 17.25
C HIS A 82 22.88 -1.93 16.92
N ILE A 83 23.13 -0.62 16.92
CA ILE A 83 22.08 0.40 16.79
C ILE A 83 22.32 1.24 15.53
N ILE A 84 21.31 1.23 14.67
CA ILE A 84 21.28 2.05 13.47
C ILE A 84 20.11 3.04 13.56
N VAL A 85 20.40 4.29 13.27
CA VAL A 85 19.41 5.37 13.16
C VAL A 85 19.41 5.91 11.73
N ARG A 86 18.22 6.07 11.16
CA ARG A 86 18.01 6.75 9.88
C ARG A 86 16.96 7.82 10.04
N VAL A 87 17.23 8.98 9.47
CA VAL A 87 16.27 10.07 9.35
C VAL A 87 16.21 10.47 7.89
N ASN A 88 15.00 10.65 7.38
CA ASN A 88 14.79 11.06 6.00
C ASN A 88 13.77 12.17 5.94
N LEU A 89 14.00 13.17 5.08
CA LEU A 89 13.07 14.22 4.72
C LEU A 89 12.97 14.25 3.21
N ALA A 90 11.79 14.02 2.67
CA ALA A 90 11.59 13.96 1.22
C ALA A 90 10.29 14.63 0.80
N SER A 91 10.34 15.35 -0.31
CA SER A 91 9.14 15.77 -1.02
C SER A 91 8.87 14.87 -2.21
N GLY A 92 7.59 14.66 -2.50
CA GLY A 92 7.11 13.92 -3.64
C GLY A 92 5.89 14.59 -4.26
N PHE A 93 5.52 14.17 -5.45
CA PHE A 93 4.31 14.66 -6.11
C PHE A 93 3.56 13.51 -6.80
N ARG A 94 2.28 13.74 -7.02
CA ARG A 94 1.45 12.88 -7.86
C ARG A 94 0.58 13.76 -8.76
N VAL A 95 0.71 13.55 -10.06
CA VAL A 95 -0.20 14.17 -11.04
C VAL A 95 -1.52 13.42 -11.02
N PRO A 96 -2.68 14.10 -11.06
CA PRO A 96 -3.96 13.45 -11.20
C PRO A 96 -3.97 12.49 -12.40
N ASN A 97 -4.57 11.32 -12.24
CA ASN A 97 -4.71 10.36 -13.34
C ASN A 97 -5.90 10.72 -14.25
N LEU A 98 -6.04 10.02 -15.38
CA LEU A 98 -7.10 10.32 -16.36
C LEU A 98 -8.49 10.13 -15.75
N ALA A 99 -8.72 9.11 -14.95
CA ALA A 99 -10.02 8.90 -14.32
C ALA A 99 -10.37 10.05 -13.36
N GLU A 100 -9.41 10.48 -12.54
CA GLU A 100 -9.61 11.61 -11.64
C GLU A 100 -9.96 12.91 -12.36
N LEU A 101 -9.40 13.11 -13.56
CA LEU A 101 -9.60 14.32 -14.35
C LEU A 101 -10.86 14.28 -15.25
N THR A 102 -11.20 13.10 -15.77
CA THR A 102 -12.10 13.02 -16.93
C THR A 102 -13.21 11.99 -16.82
N SER A 103 -13.30 11.19 -15.74
CA SER A 103 -14.38 10.21 -15.61
C SER A 103 -15.74 10.87 -15.76
N ASN A 104 -16.65 10.25 -16.52
CA ASN A 104 -18.06 10.61 -16.54
C ASN A 104 -18.89 9.38 -16.95
N GLY A 105 -19.04 8.43 -16.03
CA GLY A 105 -19.73 7.18 -16.31
C GLY A 105 -19.65 6.18 -15.16
N ILE A 106 -20.25 5.01 -15.38
CA ILE A 106 -20.25 3.93 -14.40
C ILE A 106 -18.90 3.24 -14.37
N HIS A 107 -18.31 3.14 -13.19
CA HIS A 107 -17.15 2.31 -12.94
C HIS A 107 -17.64 0.92 -12.48
N GLU A 108 -17.68 -0.02 -13.40
CA GLU A 108 -18.24 -1.37 -13.16
C GLU A 108 -17.63 -2.08 -11.94
N GLY A 109 -16.31 -1.97 -11.76
CA GLY A 109 -15.61 -2.60 -10.63
C GLY A 109 -16.01 -2.12 -9.25
N THR A 110 -16.61 -0.93 -9.14
CA THR A 110 -17.05 -0.31 -7.88
C THR A 110 -18.55 -0.03 -7.83
N ASN A 111 -19.27 -0.28 -8.93
CA ASN A 111 -20.70 -0.06 -9.11
C ASN A 111 -21.16 1.34 -8.67
N ARG A 112 -20.49 2.38 -9.17
CA ARG A 112 -20.81 3.77 -8.90
C ARG A 112 -20.55 4.63 -10.14
N PHE A 113 -21.30 5.73 -10.26
CA PHE A 113 -21.08 6.72 -11.30
C PHE A 113 -19.99 7.69 -10.83
N GLU A 114 -18.88 7.73 -11.53
CA GLU A 114 -17.75 8.59 -11.19
C GLU A 114 -17.68 9.82 -12.10
N VAL A 115 -17.53 10.99 -11.48
CA VAL A 115 -17.38 12.27 -12.17
C VAL A 115 -16.01 12.84 -11.85
N GLY A 116 -15.18 12.96 -12.89
CA GLY A 116 -13.85 13.55 -12.82
C GLY A 116 -13.89 15.06 -12.60
N ASN A 117 -12.75 15.61 -12.20
CA ASN A 117 -12.59 17.03 -12.02
C ASN A 117 -11.37 17.53 -12.80
N PRO A 118 -11.55 18.22 -13.93
CA PRO A 118 -10.48 18.73 -14.76
C PRO A 118 -9.63 19.83 -14.09
N ASP A 119 -10.09 20.41 -12.98
CA ASP A 119 -9.39 21.47 -12.27
C ASP A 119 -8.48 20.97 -11.14
N LEU A 120 -8.34 19.65 -11.01
CA LEU A 120 -7.42 19.06 -10.06
C LEU A 120 -5.97 19.50 -10.31
N LYS A 121 -5.29 19.85 -9.24
CA LYS A 121 -3.85 20.15 -9.20
C LYS A 121 -3.08 18.90 -8.81
N ASN A 122 -1.78 18.88 -9.07
CA ASN A 122 -0.94 17.81 -8.55
C ASN A 122 -0.94 17.82 -7.01
N GLU A 123 -0.95 16.63 -6.43
CA GLU A 123 -0.61 16.47 -5.03
C GLU A 123 0.87 16.77 -4.84
N GLN A 124 1.19 17.40 -3.73
CA GLN A 124 2.57 17.64 -3.31
C GLN A 124 2.70 17.27 -1.85
N ASN A 125 3.61 16.37 -1.53
CA ASN A 125 3.84 15.97 -0.15
C ASN A 125 5.22 16.38 0.36
N LEU A 126 5.31 16.48 1.68
CA LEU A 126 6.55 16.55 2.44
C LEU A 126 6.47 15.52 3.55
N GLN A 127 7.35 14.54 3.50
CA GLN A 127 7.41 13.43 4.44
C GLN A 127 8.70 13.46 5.25
N ALA A 128 8.57 13.24 6.53
CA ALA A 128 9.67 12.99 7.46
C ALA A 128 9.54 11.56 7.99
N ASP A 129 10.65 10.82 7.95
CA ASP A 129 10.75 9.44 8.42
C ASP A 129 11.83 9.34 9.50
N LEU A 130 11.57 8.52 10.50
CA LEU A 130 12.53 8.09 11.50
C LEU A 130 12.52 6.57 11.59
N ASP A 131 13.69 5.98 11.41
CA ASP A 131 13.92 4.55 11.53
C ASP A 131 14.99 4.33 12.62
N LEU A 132 14.65 3.51 13.59
CA LEU A 132 15.53 3.05 14.66
C LEU A 132 15.55 1.52 14.61
N SER A 133 16.71 0.93 14.43
CA SER A 133 16.88 -0.51 14.47
C SER A 133 17.99 -0.92 15.43
N PHE A 134 17.68 -1.94 16.23
CA PHE A 134 18.62 -2.65 17.06
C PHE A 134 18.76 -4.07 16.50
N GLN A 135 19.99 -4.53 16.30
CA GLN A 135 20.28 -5.85 15.79
C GLN A 135 21.41 -6.48 16.61
N SER A 136 21.13 -7.66 17.16
CA SER A 136 22.12 -8.53 17.80
C SER A 136 22.04 -9.92 17.19
N GLU A 137 22.86 -10.84 17.67
CA GLU A 137 22.89 -12.22 17.18
C GLU A 137 21.53 -12.94 17.34
N HIS A 138 20.75 -12.60 18.37
CA HIS A 138 19.50 -13.32 18.73
C HIS A 138 18.25 -12.46 18.79
N VAL A 139 18.40 -11.15 18.70
CA VAL A 139 17.29 -10.20 18.82
C VAL A 139 17.44 -9.10 17.81
N GLU A 140 16.40 -8.89 17.04
CA GLU A 140 16.22 -7.69 16.22
C GLU A 140 15.00 -6.93 16.76
N PHE A 141 15.12 -5.61 16.84
CA PHE A 141 14.03 -4.72 17.22
C PHE A 141 14.06 -3.51 16.30
N TYR A 142 12.88 -3.04 15.88
CA TYR A 142 12.80 -1.85 15.03
C TYR A 142 11.59 -1.00 15.36
N ILE A 143 11.75 0.29 15.13
CA ILE A 143 10.70 1.31 15.12
C ILE A 143 10.85 2.11 13.84
N ASN A 144 9.82 2.11 13.00
CA ASN A 144 9.70 2.96 11.85
C ASN A 144 8.54 3.91 12.07
N SER A 145 8.74 5.20 11.90
CA SER A 145 7.67 6.18 12.02
C SER A 145 7.74 7.21 10.91
N PHE A 146 6.58 7.72 10.50
CA PHE A 146 6.50 8.74 9.48
C PHE A 146 5.46 9.80 9.80
N TYR A 147 5.70 10.98 9.27
CA TYR A 147 4.74 12.07 9.17
C TYR A 147 4.77 12.64 7.76
N ASN A 148 3.62 12.66 7.08
CA ASN A 148 3.47 13.10 5.70
C ASN A 148 2.40 14.18 5.60
N SER A 149 2.80 15.41 5.22
CA SER A 149 1.90 16.52 4.94
C SER A 149 1.67 16.60 3.44
N ILE A 150 0.41 16.51 3.01
CA ILE A 150 0.01 16.45 1.60
C ILE A 150 -0.86 17.65 1.27
N LYS A 151 -0.42 18.47 0.31
CA LYS A 151 -1.24 19.49 -0.33
C LYS A 151 -2.02 18.88 -1.48
N ASN A 152 -3.28 19.32 -1.63
CA ASN A 152 -4.15 18.88 -2.71
C ASN A 152 -4.36 17.34 -2.74
N TYR A 153 -4.45 16.67 -1.60
CA TYR A 153 -4.76 15.24 -1.54
C TYR A 153 -6.06 14.94 -2.28
N ILE A 154 -6.00 14.02 -3.26
CA ILE A 154 -7.13 13.66 -4.13
C ILE A 154 -7.84 12.45 -3.55
N PHE A 155 -9.14 12.54 -3.41
CA PHE A 155 -10.00 11.45 -2.99
C PHE A 155 -11.37 11.53 -3.66
N VAL A 156 -12.05 10.40 -3.71
CA VAL A 156 -13.41 10.32 -4.23
C VAL A 156 -14.41 10.30 -3.08
N SER A 157 -15.52 11.01 -3.20
CA SER A 157 -16.60 11.02 -2.20
C SER A 157 -17.97 11.04 -2.82
N PRO A 158 -19.00 10.43 -2.17
CA PRO A 158 -20.36 10.46 -2.66
C PRO A 158 -20.94 11.87 -2.62
N THR A 159 -21.79 12.19 -3.59
CA THR A 159 -22.51 13.47 -3.67
C THR A 159 -23.87 13.43 -3.00
N GLY A 160 -24.41 12.24 -2.74
CA GLY A 160 -25.78 12.00 -2.31
C GLY A 160 -26.79 11.94 -3.46
N ALA A 161 -26.36 12.19 -4.71
CA ALA A 161 -27.18 12.03 -5.90
C ALA A 161 -27.08 10.62 -6.48
N GLN A 162 -28.08 10.24 -7.27
CA GLN A 162 -28.07 9.01 -8.07
C GLN A 162 -28.23 9.33 -9.54
N LEU A 163 -27.51 8.59 -10.38
CA LEU A 163 -27.62 8.62 -11.82
C LEU A 163 -27.55 7.18 -12.35
N GLU A 164 -28.42 6.82 -13.30
CA GLU A 164 -28.50 5.44 -13.85
C GLU A 164 -28.60 4.35 -12.76
N ALA A 165 -29.38 4.63 -11.72
CA ALA A 165 -29.58 3.75 -10.54
C ALA A 165 -28.27 3.45 -9.75
N THR A 166 -27.22 4.25 -9.93
CA THR A 166 -25.97 4.17 -9.17
C THR A 166 -25.70 5.46 -8.41
N ASP A 167 -24.99 5.37 -7.28
CA ASP A 167 -24.59 6.53 -6.50
C ASP A 167 -23.50 7.32 -7.23
N VAL A 168 -23.64 8.65 -7.26
CA VAL A 168 -22.69 9.57 -7.92
C VAL A 168 -21.58 9.94 -6.96
N TYR A 169 -20.34 9.81 -7.44
CA TYR A 169 -19.12 10.16 -6.73
C TYR A 169 -18.32 11.20 -7.50
N ASN A 170 -17.81 12.22 -6.80
CA ASN A 170 -16.95 13.24 -7.37
C ASN A 170 -15.51 13.11 -6.83
N TYR A 171 -14.53 13.42 -7.69
CA TYR A 171 -13.14 13.59 -7.27
C TYR A 171 -12.92 14.98 -6.69
N ASN A 172 -12.39 15.02 -5.48
CA ASN A 172 -12.16 16.20 -4.66
C ASN A 172 -10.71 16.32 -4.25
N GLN A 173 -10.31 17.54 -3.86
CA GLN A 173 -8.98 17.80 -3.29
C GLN A 173 -9.09 18.54 -1.97
N LYS A 174 -8.28 18.14 -0.98
CA LYS A 174 -8.09 18.84 0.28
C LYS A 174 -6.67 18.66 0.78
N ASP A 175 -6.16 19.61 1.55
CA ASP A 175 -4.93 19.41 2.29
C ASP A 175 -5.14 18.36 3.37
N ALA A 176 -4.20 17.42 3.47
CA ALA A 176 -4.28 16.30 4.41
C ALA A 176 -2.91 16.03 5.04
N PHE A 177 -2.91 15.23 6.09
CA PHE A 177 -1.71 14.64 6.64
C PHE A 177 -1.95 13.19 7.04
N LEU A 178 -0.93 12.38 6.84
CA LEU A 178 -0.86 11.00 7.29
C LEU A 178 0.30 10.86 8.26
N TYR A 179 0.09 10.11 9.32
CA TYR A 179 1.14 9.75 10.26
C TYR A 179 0.91 8.35 10.80
N GLY A 180 1.99 7.71 11.14
CA GLY A 180 1.93 6.35 11.63
C GLY A 180 3.29 5.74 11.74
N GLY A 181 3.32 4.42 11.81
CA GLY A 181 4.55 3.67 11.88
C GLY A 181 4.32 2.21 12.22
N GLU A 182 5.42 1.54 12.34
CA GLU A 182 5.53 0.15 12.72
C GLU A 182 6.55 -0.02 13.83
N ILE A 183 6.23 -0.86 14.81
CA ILE A 183 7.16 -1.35 15.82
C ILE A 183 7.15 -2.87 15.77
N GLY A 184 8.31 -3.48 15.78
CA GLY A 184 8.39 -4.94 15.74
C GLY A 184 9.68 -5.47 16.28
N PHE A 185 9.67 -6.78 16.52
CA PHE A 185 10.85 -7.53 16.91
C PHE A 185 10.86 -8.94 16.31
N HIS A 186 12.07 -9.46 16.16
CA HIS A 186 12.36 -10.83 15.82
C HIS A 186 13.28 -11.42 16.89
N LEU A 187 12.90 -12.55 17.42
CA LEU A 187 13.64 -13.27 18.47
C LEU A 187 13.94 -14.70 18.00
N HIS A 188 15.21 -15.10 18.05
CA HIS A 188 15.65 -16.48 17.88
C HIS A 188 16.70 -16.83 18.96
N PRO A 189 16.23 -17.23 20.15
CA PRO A 189 17.09 -17.34 21.33
C PRO A 189 17.99 -18.57 21.27
N HIS A 190 19.28 -18.40 21.64
CA HIS A 190 20.20 -19.52 21.84
C HIS A 190 19.90 -20.24 23.18
N PRO A 191 19.91 -21.59 23.24
CA PRO A 191 20.26 -22.56 22.21
C PRO A 191 19.08 -23.03 21.32
N LEU A 192 18.01 -22.26 21.22
CA LEU A 192 16.81 -22.60 20.47
C LEU A 192 16.84 -21.95 19.07
N ASP A 193 17.97 -22.01 18.37
CA ASP A 193 18.17 -21.36 17.05
C ASP A 193 17.16 -21.83 15.98
N TRP A 194 16.47 -22.92 16.25
CA TRP A 194 15.38 -23.44 15.42
C TRP A 194 14.00 -22.76 15.69
N PHE A 195 13.91 -21.92 16.70
CA PHE A 195 12.68 -21.23 17.09
C PHE A 195 12.79 -19.76 16.75
N HIS A 196 11.83 -19.24 15.99
CA HIS A 196 11.72 -17.85 15.63
C HIS A 196 10.37 -17.30 16.07
N LEU A 197 10.38 -16.18 16.75
CA LEU A 197 9.21 -15.41 17.11
C LEU A 197 9.33 -14.00 16.55
N GLU A 198 8.40 -13.63 15.69
CA GLU A 198 8.28 -12.27 15.15
C GLU A 198 6.96 -11.66 15.62
N SER A 199 6.99 -10.40 15.99
CA SER A 199 5.79 -9.65 16.33
C SER A 199 5.91 -8.23 15.81
N SER A 200 4.83 -7.71 15.20
CA SER A 200 4.76 -6.29 14.80
C SER A 200 3.40 -5.70 15.14
N PHE A 201 3.42 -4.38 15.34
CA PHE A 201 2.24 -3.52 15.42
C PHE A 201 2.36 -2.42 14.39
N GLU A 202 1.36 -2.29 13.53
CA GLU A 202 1.27 -1.31 12.45
C GLU A 202 0.10 -0.37 12.69
N SER A 203 0.32 0.92 12.49
CA SER A 203 -0.69 1.96 12.67
C SER A 203 -0.52 3.08 11.65
N VAL A 204 -1.63 3.51 11.04
CA VAL A 204 -1.67 4.72 10.22
C VAL A 204 -2.93 5.50 10.52
N THR A 205 -2.82 6.81 10.52
CA THR A 205 -3.94 7.75 10.65
C THR A 205 -3.83 8.81 9.57
N GLY A 206 -4.92 9.05 8.84
CA GLY A 206 -5.03 10.10 7.85
C GLY A 206 -6.14 11.09 8.20
N LYS A 207 -5.85 12.39 8.11
CA LYS A 207 -6.81 13.47 8.40
C LYS A 207 -6.73 14.59 7.37
N GLU A 208 -7.87 15.21 7.08
CA GLU A 208 -7.89 16.52 6.45
C GLU A 208 -7.26 17.56 7.38
N LYS A 209 -6.56 18.54 6.84
CA LYS A 209 -5.90 19.58 7.65
C LYS A 209 -6.88 20.37 8.54
N ASN A 210 -8.08 20.62 8.04
CA ASN A 210 -9.12 21.36 8.74
C ASN A 210 -10.44 20.55 8.81
N GLY A 211 -10.37 19.25 8.97
CA GLY A 211 -11.54 18.40 8.88
C GLY A 211 -11.43 17.06 9.60
N GLY A 212 -12.22 16.11 9.12
CA GLY A 212 -12.31 14.75 9.62
C GLY A 212 -11.19 13.84 9.13
N TYR A 213 -11.43 12.55 9.23
CA TYR A 213 -10.55 11.52 8.69
C TYR A 213 -10.73 11.41 7.17
N ILE A 214 -9.64 11.15 6.45
CA ILE A 214 -9.67 10.85 5.01
C ILE A 214 -10.10 9.40 4.79
N PRO A 215 -10.67 9.08 3.60
CA PRO A 215 -11.18 7.74 3.34
C PRO A 215 -10.07 6.69 3.14
N LEU A 216 -10.47 5.42 3.25
CA LEU A 216 -9.66 4.24 2.93
C LEU A 216 -8.38 4.12 3.77
N ILE A 217 -8.39 4.61 5.00
CA ILE A 217 -7.28 4.42 5.93
C ILE A 217 -7.45 3.05 6.61
N PRO A 218 -6.48 2.14 6.49
CA PRO A 218 -6.58 0.81 7.07
C PRO A 218 -6.68 0.84 8.59
N ALA A 219 -7.25 -0.21 9.15
CA ALA A 219 -7.22 -0.44 10.59
C ALA A 219 -5.80 -0.78 11.06
N ASN A 220 -5.52 -0.56 12.34
CA ASN A 220 -4.28 -1.01 12.95
C ASN A 220 -4.20 -2.54 12.96
N ILE A 221 -2.99 -3.08 12.80
CA ILE A 221 -2.76 -4.52 12.72
C ILE A 221 -1.71 -4.93 13.76
N ILE A 222 -1.96 -6.04 14.45
CA ILE A 222 -0.97 -6.76 15.24
C ILE A 222 -0.72 -8.09 14.52
N LYS A 223 0.53 -8.35 14.18
CA LYS A 223 0.94 -9.58 13.53
C LYS A 223 1.93 -10.32 14.42
N ASN A 224 1.67 -11.61 14.65
CA ASN A 224 2.57 -12.49 15.37
C ASN A 224 2.85 -13.71 14.50
N ASN A 225 4.10 -14.07 14.36
CA ASN A 225 4.54 -15.23 13.61
C ASN A 225 5.49 -16.08 14.44
N VAL A 226 5.15 -17.34 14.56
CA VAL A 226 6.03 -18.36 15.17
C VAL A 226 6.47 -19.28 14.06
N ARG A 227 7.77 -19.48 13.92
CA ARG A 227 8.36 -20.43 12.99
C ARG A 227 9.28 -21.38 13.73
N ILE A 228 9.14 -22.66 13.40
CA ILE A 228 9.96 -23.75 13.92
C ILE A 228 10.71 -24.36 12.74
N GLU A 229 12.02 -24.47 12.85
CA GLU A 229 12.86 -25.11 11.84
C GLU A 229 13.21 -26.54 12.24
N PHE A 230 13.07 -27.46 11.30
CA PHE A 230 13.36 -28.86 11.56
C PHE A 230 14.84 -29.17 11.31
N LYS A 231 15.38 -30.02 12.16
CA LYS A 231 16.77 -30.49 11.96
C LYS A 231 16.93 -31.15 10.59
N ASN A 232 17.92 -30.69 9.85
CA ASN A 232 18.24 -31.24 8.56
C ASN A 232 18.64 -32.73 8.65
N ASN A 233 18.14 -33.52 7.70
CA ASN A 233 18.50 -34.92 7.54
C ASN A 233 18.70 -35.27 6.05
N HIS A 234 18.87 -36.56 5.72
CA HIS A 234 19.19 -37.00 4.36
C HIS A 234 18.03 -36.80 3.36
N TRP A 235 16.79 -36.78 3.80
CA TRP A 235 15.61 -36.64 2.93
C TRP A 235 14.89 -35.30 3.06
N LEU A 236 15.06 -34.57 4.17
CA LEU A 236 14.47 -33.26 4.42
C LEU A 236 15.54 -32.24 4.84
N LYS A 237 15.62 -31.14 4.11
CA LYS A 237 16.44 -29.97 4.44
C LYS A 237 15.57 -28.72 4.48
N ASN A 238 15.99 -27.73 5.26
CA ASN A 238 15.27 -26.45 5.40
C ASN A 238 13.77 -26.66 5.72
N GLY A 239 13.46 -27.74 6.43
CA GLY A 239 12.09 -28.04 6.84
C GLY A 239 11.62 -27.06 7.89
N TYR A 240 10.38 -26.59 7.78
CA TYR A 240 9.78 -25.66 8.73
C TYR A 240 8.29 -25.88 8.92
N ALA A 241 7.81 -25.46 10.07
CA ALA A 241 6.40 -25.20 10.34
C ALA A 241 6.25 -23.73 10.79
N SER A 242 5.21 -23.06 10.36
CA SER A 242 4.91 -21.68 10.78
C SER A 242 3.46 -21.52 11.16
N PHE A 243 3.23 -20.63 12.12
CA PHE A 243 1.91 -20.20 12.56
C PHE A 243 1.90 -18.68 12.59
N THR A 244 0.94 -18.06 11.90
CA THR A 244 0.77 -16.61 11.88
C THR A 244 -0.60 -16.24 12.42
N LEU A 245 -0.63 -15.33 13.39
CA LEU A 245 -1.83 -14.69 13.95
C LEU A 245 -1.85 -13.24 13.49
N ASN A 246 -2.82 -12.87 12.64
CA ASN A 246 -3.05 -11.50 12.21
C ASN A 246 -4.32 -10.98 12.88
N GLN A 247 -4.16 -9.98 13.74
CA GLN A 247 -5.26 -9.31 14.44
C GLN A 247 -5.45 -7.91 13.86
N THR A 248 -6.49 -7.73 13.07
CA THR A 248 -6.91 -6.41 12.59
C THR A 248 -7.82 -5.80 13.64
N LEU A 249 -7.43 -4.64 14.16
CA LEU A 249 -8.21 -3.94 15.20
C LEU A 249 -9.42 -3.24 14.57
N LYS A 250 -10.34 -2.78 15.40
CA LYS A 250 -11.49 -2.01 14.95
C LYS A 250 -11.04 -0.71 14.30
N GLN A 251 -11.49 -0.44 13.05
CA GLN A 251 -11.33 0.88 12.45
C GLN A 251 -12.49 1.78 12.88
N ASN A 252 -12.21 2.64 13.85
CA ASN A 252 -13.18 3.54 14.47
C ASN A 252 -12.97 5.02 14.09
N LYS A 253 -12.13 5.27 13.08
CA LYS A 253 -11.79 6.59 12.54
C LYS A 253 -12.11 6.68 11.04
N PRO A 254 -13.33 6.31 10.61
CA PRO A 254 -13.71 6.39 9.20
C PRO A 254 -13.87 7.84 8.76
N SER A 255 -13.82 8.10 7.46
CA SER A 255 -14.26 9.36 6.89
C SER A 255 -15.78 9.57 7.10
N PRO A 256 -16.29 10.79 6.89
CA PRO A 256 -17.71 11.08 7.12
C PRO A 256 -18.71 10.23 6.32
N PHE A 257 -18.27 9.64 5.21
CA PHE A 257 -19.10 8.82 4.33
C PHE A 257 -18.73 7.32 4.36
N GLU A 258 -17.88 6.91 5.28
CA GLU A 258 -17.56 5.51 5.51
C GLU A 258 -18.19 5.00 6.81
N THR A 259 -18.34 3.69 6.90
CA THR A 259 -18.76 3.03 8.12
C THR A 259 -17.58 2.47 8.91
N ILE A 260 -17.74 2.38 10.21
CA ILE A 260 -16.80 1.67 11.09
C ILE A 260 -16.64 0.23 10.62
N SER A 261 -15.41 -0.32 10.70
CA SER A 261 -15.15 -1.73 10.43
C SER A 261 -14.84 -2.47 11.72
N PRO A 262 -15.47 -3.63 11.97
CA PRO A 262 -15.21 -4.42 13.15
C PRO A 262 -13.79 -5.01 13.13
N ALA A 263 -13.27 -5.35 14.31
CA ALA A 263 -12.03 -6.11 14.42
C ALA A 263 -12.25 -7.56 13.96
N TYR A 264 -11.19 -8.17 13.45
CA TYR A 264 -11.18 -9.59 13.10
C TYR A 264 -9.78 -10.20 13.29
N THR A 265 -9.74 -11.51 13.38
CA THR A 265 -8.50 -12.27 13.55
C THR A 265 -8.41 -13.38 12.52
N LEU A 266 -7.28 -13.45 11.82
CA LEU A 266 -6.97 -14.49 10.85
C LEU A 266 -5.80 -15.33 11.37
N MET A 267 -5.94 -16.66 11.26
CA MET A 267 -4.88 -17.61 11.61
C MET A 267 -4.44 -18.35 10.35
N ASN A 268 -3.13 -18.42 10.15
CA ASN A 268 -2.52 -19.07 9.01
C ASN A 268 -1.49 -20.08 9.47
N PHE A 269 -1.36 -21.19 8.74
CA PHE A 269 -0.35 -22.22 8.95
C PHE A 269 0.45 -22.45 7.69
N GLY A 270 1.73 -22.69 7.85
CA GLY A 270 2.64 -23.06 6.78
C GLY A 270 3.48 -24.26 7.18
N LEU A 271 3.73 -25.14 6.22
CA LEU A 271 4.64 -26.28 6.34
C LEU A 271 5.42 -26.41 5.04
N GLY A 272 6.73 -26.61 5.11
CA GLY A 272 7.52 -26.75 3.88
C GLY A 272 8.94 -27.24 4.14
N GLY A 273 9.66 -27.44 3.04
CA GLY A 273 11.05 -27.86 3.07
C GLY A 273 11.53 -28.40 1.72
N ASP A 274 12.82 -28.69 1.66
CA ASP A 274 13.50 -29.30 0.52
C ASP A 274 13.57 -30.81 0.74
N VAL A 275 12.76 -31.56 -0.04
CA VAL A 275 12.68 -33.03 0.02
C VAL A 275 13.57 -33.65 -1.04
N SER A 276 14.42 -34.57 -0.65
CA SER A 276 15.30 -35.33 -1.53
C SER A 276 14.80 -36.77 -1.67
N LEU A 277 14.40 -37.14 -2.89
CA LEU A 277 14.03 -38.51 -3.25
C LEU A 277 15.01 -39.03 -4.28
N ASN A 278 15.88 -39.94 -3.91
CA ASN A 278 17.01 -40.42 -4.73
C ASN A 278 17.88 -39.24 -5.24
N LYS A 279 17.92 -39.05 -6.56
CA LYS A 279 18.68 -37.97 -7.21
C LYS A 279 17.88 -36.68 -7.43
N THR A 280 16.59 -36.70 -7.20
CA THR A 280 15.71 -35.55 -7.46
C THR A 280 15.42 -34.79 -6.17
N LYS A 281 15.50 -33.47 -6.25
CA LYS A 281 15.19 -32.56 -5.15
C LYS A 281 13.91 -31.79 -5.48
N PHE A 282 13.01 -31.73 -4.52
CA PHE A 282 11.75 -31.03 -4.59
C PHE A 282 11.70 -29.99 -3.48
N LYS A 283 11.26 -28.77 -3.78
CA LYS A 283 10.83 -27.83 -2.77
C LYS A 283 9.33 -27.96 -2.62
N VAL A 284 8.87 -28.44 -1.48
CA VAL A 284 7.45 -28.65 -1.19
C VAL A 284 7.01 -27.65 -0.13
N ALA A 285 5.84 -27.05 -0.34
CA ALA A 285 5.21 -26.21 0.68
C ALA A 285 3.69 -26.39 0.64
N VAL A 286 3.09 -26.34 1.83
CA VAL A 286 1.64 -26.28 2.03
C VAL A 286 1.37 -25.06 2.89
N ALA A 287 0.46 -24.20 2.45
CA ALA A 287 0.00 -23.03 3.18
C ALA A 287 -1.52 -23.07 3.33
N ALA A 288 -2.00 -22.86 4.52
CA ALA A 288 -3.42 -22.71 4.84
C ALA A 288 -3.65 -21.32 5.41
N THR A 289 -4.42 -20.49 4.73
CA THR A 289 -4.77 -19.12 5.17
C THR A 289 -6.22 -19.09 5.64
N ASN A 290 -6.48 -18.21 6.63
CA ASN A 290 -7.79 -18.09 7.25
C ASN A 290 -8.37 -19.46 7.67
N VAL A 291 -7.58 -20.21 8.43
CA VAL A 291 -7.88 -21.63 8.74
C VAL A 291 -9.22 -21.82 9.43
N PHE A 292 -9.65 -20.86 10.23
CA PHE A 292 -10.95 -20.90 10.92
C PHE A 292 -12.13 -20.41 10.09
N ASN A 293 -11.88 -20.08 8.81
CA ASN A 293 -12.89 -19.58 7.89
C ASN A 293 -13.65 -18.35 8.43
N THR A 294 -12.90 -17.44 9.05
CA THR A 294 -13.45 -16.18 9.58
C THR A 294 -13.99 -15.36 8.41
N THR A 295 -15.23 -14.91 8.51
CA THR A 295 -15.81 -13.95 7.58
C THR A 295 -15.35 -12.55 7.98
N TYR A 296 -14.77 -11.79 7.03
CA TYR A 296 -14.23 -10.47 7.30
C TYR A 296 -14.29 -9.56 6.07
N MET A 297 -14.32 -8.26 6.32
CA MET A 297 -14.26 -7.20 5.31
C MET A 297 -13.24 -6.16 5.77
N PRO A 298 -12.09 -6.03 5.09
CA PRO A 298 -11.14 -4.97 5.37
C PRO A 298 -11.77 -3.58 5.19
N HIS A 299 -11.35 -2.62 6.00
CA HIS A 299 -11.87 -1.25 5.88
C HIS A 299 -11.59 -0.64 4.49
N THR A 300 -10.48 -1.02 3.87
CA THR A 300 -10.04 -0.55 2.55
C THR A 300 -10.67 -1.29 1.38
N SER A 301 -11.53 -2.30 1.62
CA SER A 301 -12.21 -3.04 0.55
C SER A 301 -13.34 -2.21 -0.05
N PHE A 302 -13.30 -2.00 -1.37
CA PHE A 302 -14.41 -1.39 -2.10
C PHE A 302 -15.68 -2.25 -2.09
N LEU A 303 -15.55 -3.56 -1.91
CA LEU A 303 -16.67 -4.51 -1.83
C LEU A 303 -17.43 -4.42 -0.50
N LYS A 304 -16.89 -3.68 0.48
CA LYS A 304 -17.55 -3.45 1.76
C LYS A 304 -18.90 -2.75 1.62
N THR A 305 -19.03 -1.84 0.66
CA THR A 305 -20.31 -1.14 0.38
C THR A 305 -21.38 -2.07 -0.18
N LEU A 306 -20.97 -3.20 -0.76
CA LEU A 306 -21.84 -4.24 -1.30
C LEU A 306 -22.04 -5.41 -0.32
N ASP A 307 -21.49 -5.32 0.89
CA ASP A 307 -21.52 -6.36 1.92
C ASP A 307 -20.91 -7.70 1.47
N ILE A 308 -19.92 -7.64 0.57
CA ILE A 308 -19.23 -8.81 0.04
C ILE A 308 -17.93 -9.03 0.83
N PRO A 309 -17.84 -10.17 1.58
CA PRO A 309 -16.66 -10.48 2.37
C PRO A 309 -15.49 -10.94 1.48
N GLU A 310 -14.30 -10.85 2.07
CA GLU A 310 -13.08 -11.40 1.48
C GLU A 310 -13.07 -12.94 1.47
N MET A 311 -12.09 -13.49 0.76
CA MET A 311 -11.92 -14.94 0.61
C MET A 311 -11.86 -15.64 1.98
N GLY A 312 -12.62 -16.69 2.16
CA GLY A 312 -12.59 -17.58 3.30
C GLY A 312 -11.30 -18.41 3.38
N ARG A 313 -11.38 -19.58 4.01
CA ARG A 313 -10.24 -20.49 4.12
C ARG A 313 -9.72 -20.90 2.73
N ASN A 314 -8.39 -20.76 2.55
CA ASN A 314 -7.70 -21.20 1.34
C ASN A 314 -6.52 -22.09 1.71
N ILE A 315 -6.35 -23.19 0.97
CA ILE A 315 -5.25 -24.13 1.12
C ILE A 315 -4.53 -24.25 -0.22
N VAL A 316 -3.23 -23.96 -0.20
CA VAL A 316 -2.37 -23.99 -1.37
C VAL A 316 -1.24 -24.99 -1.14
N MET A 317 -1.03 -25.88 -2.09
CA MET A 317 0.13 -26.77 -2.14
C MET A 317 1.00 -26.39 -3.32
N SER A 318 2.29 -26.26 -3.10
CA SER A 318 3.27 -26.02 -4.16
C SER A 318 4.37 -27.08 -4.16
N VAL A 319 4.74 -27.52 -5.35
CA VAL A 319 5.87 -28.42 -5.57
C VAL A 319 6.73 -27.84 -6.69
N ASN A 320 7.97 -27.49 -6.34
CA ASN A 320 8.94 -26.97 -7.30
C ASN A 320 10.09 -27.97 -7.44
N PHE A 321 10.47 -28.26 -8.64
CA PHE A 321 11.64 -29.11 -8.93
C PHE A 321 12.44 -28.50 -10.08
N ARG A 322 13.75 -28.71 -10.04
CA ARG A 322 14.62 -28.36 -11.17
C ARG A 322 14.87 -29.62 -12.00
N ILE A 323 14.68 -29.47 -13.28
CA ILE A 323 15.02 -30.48 -14.30
C ILE A 323 16.48 -30.33 -14.68
#